data_268c7ad393a8b6c144a7e27f46ca0b57
#
_entry.id   268c7ad393a8b6c144a7e27f46ca0b57
#
_cell.length_a   1.000
_cell.length_b   1.000
_cell.length_c   1.000
_cell.angle_alpha   90.00
_cell.angle_beta   90.00
_cell.angle_gamma   90.00
#
_symmetry.space_group_name_H-M   'P 1'
#
loop_
_entity.id
_entity.type
_entity.pdbx_description
1 polymer ?
#
loop_
_entity_poly.entity_id
_entity_poly.type
_entity_poly.pdbx_seq_one_letter_code
_entity_poly.pdbx_strand_id
1 'polypeptide(L)'
;MSGIQSSCACMSPQEYNISVTGYGKDYVHYEKHKRFFRIFERCVDDKTPFVDIQRAKYFTESMKQTENQPLSVRYGKALLHIARNIPVYVEDDQLIVGRTGSDISRHGILYPEVEGDTLAVGLRDALTRTNAPLTVDPDDVKYVEEHIAPYWASKTFRAKFVSSLPEEVREYSYNGPAPYTFIGEQASMNCALQWVPDYAKVINRGIKSVKDEALARLAELDPDNPMDMSDKRDFLTSVVDTCDAIVIWANRHADLAEQKAAACTDPVRKEELLLIAATCRRVPEYPARTFYEAVQAQWFTQGFSRLERRHGGIV
;
A
#
# COMPACT_ATOMS: atom_id res chain seq x y z
N MET A 1 -34.54 -17.80 -25.45
CA MET A 1 -33.24 -17.23 -25.06
C MET A 1 -33.53 -15.94 -24.32
N SER A 2 -33.68 -16.03 -23.01
CA SER A 2 -33.95 -14.89 -22.12
C SER A 2 -32.61 -14.31 -21.64
N GLY A 3 -32.37 -13.05 -22.06
CA GLY A 3 -31.18 -12.33 -21.70
C GLY A 3 -31.13 -12.07 -20.19
N ILE A 4 -30.05 -12.49 -19.56
CA ILE A 4 -29.65 -12.05 -18.22
C ILE A 4 -29.18 -10.61 -18.39
N GLN A 5 -30.04 -9.66 -18.10
CA GLN A 5 -29.58 -8.28 -17.85
C GLN A 5 -28.87 -8.25 -16.52
N SER A 6 -27.55 -8.17 -16.57
CA SER A 6 -26.75 -7.81 -15.42
C SER A 6 -26.98 -6.31 -15.14
N SER A 7 -27.96 -5.99 -14.33
CA SER A 7 -28.11 -4.65 -13.78
C SER A 7 -27.12 -4.46 -12.62
N CYS A 8 -25.87 -4.19 -12.94
CA CYS A 8 -25.01 -3.45 -12.02
C CYS A 8 -25.47 -1.98 -12.09
N ALA A 9 -26.62 -1.68 -11.55
CA ALA A 9 -27.05 -0.31 -11.32
C ALA A 9 -26.15 0.23 -10.21
N CYS A 10 -25.29 1.19 -10.53
CA CYS A 10 -24.65 2.03 -9.52
C CYS A 10 -25.81 2.75 -8.79
N MET A 11 -26.14 2.26 -7.60
CA MET A 11 -27.11 2.90 -6.72
C MET A 11 -26.60 4.29 -6.36
N SER A 12 -27.49 5.28 -6.27
CA SER A 12 -27.11 6.60 -5.78
C SER A 12 -26.57 6.49 -4.33
N PRO A 13 -25.69 7.39 -3.86
CA PRO A 13 -25.23 7.39 -2.48
C PRO A 13 -26.37 7.39 -1.46
N GLN A 14 -27.50 7.98 -1.79
CA GLN A 14 -28.68 8.00 -0.93
C GLN A 14 -29.42 6.66 -0.92
N GLU A 15 -29.58 6.00 -2.08
CA GLU A 15 -30.15 4.64 -2.15
C GLU A 15 -29.22 3.63 -1.48
N TYR A 16 -27.92 3.84 -1.57
CA TYR A 16 -26.92 3.03 -0.90
C TYR A 16 -27.01 3.19 0.62
N ASN A 17 -27.11 4.41 1.13
CA ASN A 17 -27.30 4.68 2.57
C ASN A 17 -28.61 4.12 3.11
N ILE A 18 -29.71 4.25 2.36
CA ILE A 18 -31.00 3.69 2.75
C ILE A 18 -30.94 2.16 2.76
N SER A 19 -30.30 1.55 1.78
CA SER A 19 -30.12 0.10 1.73
C SER A 19 -29.22 -0.42 2.83
N VAL A 20 -28.14 0.30 3.16
CA VAL A 20 -27.18 -0.10 4.22
C VAL A 20 -27.81 0.02 5.60
N THR A 21 -28.46 1.14 5.91
CA THR A 21 -29.09 1.35 7.22
C THR A 21 -30.37 0.53 7.41
N GLY A 22 -31.14 0.28 6.34
CA GLY A 22 -32.33 -0.59 6.37
C GLY A 22 -31.97 -2.09 6.38
N TYR A 23 -30.98 -2.50 5.60
CA TYR A 23 -30.51 -3.89 5.53
C TYR A 23 -29.79 -4.35 6.82
N GLY A 24 -29.12 -3.45 7.53
CA GLY A 24 -28.34 -3.84 8.69
C GLY A 24 -29.17 -4.51 9.77
N LYS A 25 -30.29 -3.92 10.18
CA LYS A 25 -31.11 -4.38 11.33
C LYS A 25 -32.24 -5.32 10.95
N ASP A 26 -32.77 -5.19 9.75
CA ASP A 26 -33.93 -5.98 9.25
C ASP A 26 -33.49 -7.18 8.39
N TYR A 27 -32.21 -7.37 8.17
CA TYR A 27 -31.71 -8.53 7.42
C TYR A 27 -31.91 -9.80 8.25
N VAL A 28 -32.56 -10.81 7.66
CA VAL A 28 -32.96 -12.08 8.32
C VAL A 28 -31.81 -12.79 9.05
N HIS A 29 -30.57 -12.52 8.66
CA HIS A 29 -29.36 -13.10 9.25
C HIS A 29 -28.47 -12.09 9.98
N TYR A 30 -28.98 -10.88 10.29
CA TYR A 30 -28.19 -9.83 10.96
C TYR A 30 -27.49 -10.33 12.22
N GLU A 31 -28.21 -11.00 13.11
CA GLU A 31 -27.65 -11.54 14.35
C GLU A 31 -26.47 -12.49 14.12
N LYS A 32 -26.56 -13.33 13.08
CA LYS A 32 -25.50 -14.26 12.69
C LYS A 32 -24.27 -13.56 12.10
N HIS A 33 -24.47 -12.40 11.51
CA HIS A 33 -23.43 -11.68 10.77
C HIS A 33 -23.11 -10.29 11.33
N LYS A 34 -23.41 -10.06 12.61
CA LYS A 34 -23.18 -8.76 13.30
C LYS A 34 -21.79 -8.17 13.07
N ARG A 35 -20.75 -9.00 13.11
CA ARG A 35 -19.39 -8.57 12.86
C ARG A 35 -19.23 -7.97 11.47
N PHE A 36 -19.74 -8.65 10.44
CA PHE A 36 -19.70 -8.15 9.06
C PHE A 36 -20.36 -6.78 8.96
N PHE A 37 -21.56 -6.62 9.55
CA PHE A 37 -22.28 -5.34 9.50
C PHE A 37 -21.53 -4.23 10.25
N ARG A 38 -20.93 -4.50 11.40
CA ARG A 38 -20.11 -3.50 12.11
C ARG A 38 -18.90 -3.04 11.31
N ILE A 39 -18.22 -3.96 10.62
CA ILE A 39 -17.11 -3.62 9.73
C ILE A 39 -17.63 -2.83 8.53
N PHE A 40 -18.72 -3.29 7.93
CA PHE A 40 -19.32 -2.66 6.76
C PHE A 40 -19.78 -1.22 7.06
N GLU A 41 -20.49 -1.00 8.16
CA GLU A 41 -20.91 0.33 8.61
C GLU A 41 -19.72 1.29 8.77
N ARG A 42 -18.61 0.82 9.34
CA ARG A 42 -17.38 1.60 9.45
C ARG A 42 -16.72 1.89 8.11
N CYS A 43 -16.81 0.97 7.16
CA CYS A 43 -16.21 1.14 5.82
C CYS A 43 -17.03 2.07 4.91
N VAL A 44 -18.35 2.13 5.10
CA VAL A 44 -19.26 2.94 4.27
C VAL A 44 -19.73 4.23 4.95
N ASP A 45 -19.37 4.41 6.22
CA ASP A 45 -19.56 5.68 6.90
C ASP A 45 -18.97 6.79 6.02
N ASP A 46 -19.77 7.81 5.70
CA ASP A 46 -19.46 8.86 4.70
C ASP A 46 -18.39 9.82 5.24
N LYS A 47 -17.22 9.25 5.49
CA LYS A 47 -16.05 10.01 5.90
C LYS A 47 -15.24 10.42 4.67
N THR A 48 -14.85 11.66 4.66
CA THR A 48 -13.86 12.16 3.71
C THR A 48 -12.57 11.33 3.84
N PRO A 49 -12.02 10.80 2.73
CA PRO A 49 -10.80 10.00 2.80
C PRO A 49 -9.65 10.77 3.44
N PHE A 50 -8.93 10.11 4.32
CA PHE A 50 -7.77 10.66 5.03
C PHE A 50 -6.48 10.38 4.26
N VAL A 51 -5.59 11.37 4.21
CA VAL A 51 -4.25 11.20 3.61
C VAL A 51 -3.25 10.78 4.68
N ASP A 52 -2.61 9.63 4.47
CA ASP A 52 -1.60 9.08 5.35
C ASP A 52 -0.21 9.30 4.76
N ILE A 53 0.64 10.04 5.46
CA ILE A 53 2.00 10.37 5.01
C ILE A 53 3.05 9.36 5.46
N GLN A 54 2.72 8.38 6.29
CA GLN A 54 3.70 7.52 6.96
C GLN A 54 4.60 6.77 5.97
N ARG A 55 4.01 6.21 4.90
CA ARG A 55 4.80 5.57 3.84
C ARG A 55 5.78 6.55 3.20
N ALA A 56 5.31 7.73 2.82
CA ALA A 56 6.14 8.76 2.18
C ALA A 56 7.28 9.23 3.08
N LYS A 57 7.01 9.35 4.38
CA LYS A 57 8.01 9.70 5.40
C LYS A 57 9.13 8.66 5.44
N TYR A 58 8.80 7.40 5.74
CA TYR A 58 9.82 6.35 5.89
C TYR A 58 10.52 6.01 4.58
N PHE A 59 9.81 6.06 3.45
CA PHE A 59 10.43 5.91 2.14
C PHE A 59 11.48 6.99 1.89
N THR A 60 11.14 8.25 2.13
CA THR A 60 12.05 9.39 1.94
C THR A 60 13.25 9.34 2.89
N GLU A 61 13.04 8.97 4.16
CA GLU A 61 14.12 8.80 5.13
C GLU A 61 15.16 7.78 4.65
N SER A 62 14.71 6.60 4.23
CA SER A 62 15.61 5.57 3.71
C SER A 62 16.32 6.00 2.43
N MET A 63 15.61 6.66 1.52
CA MET A 63 16.19 7.15 0.28
C MET A 63 17.27 8.22 0.50
N LYS A 64 17.12 9.06 1.54
CA LYS A 64 18.17 10.00 1.95
C LYS A 64 19.39 9.29 2.52
N GLN A 65 19.18 8.27 3.37
CA GLN A 65 20.27 7.51 4.00
C GLN A 65 21.07 6.66 3.01
N THR A 66 20.49 6.31 1.88
CA THR A 66 21.08 5.37 0.91
C THR A 66 21.48 6.05 -0.41
N GLU A 67 21.66 7.36 -0.44
CA GLU A 67 21.79 8.16 -1.66
C GLU A 67 22.95 7.73 -2.57
N ASN A 68 24.01 7.15 -2.02
CA ASN A 68 25.19 6.69 -2.74
C ASN A 68 25.14 5.21 -3.19
N GLN A 69 23.96 4.57 -3.09
CA GLN A 69 23.78 3.17 -3.45
C GLN A 69 23.00 3.02 -4.77
N PRO A 70 23.12 1.88 -5.46
CA PRO A 70 22.31 1.58 -6.62
C PRO A 70 20.81 1.64 -6.35
N LEU A 71 20.02 2.11 -7.31
CA LEU A 71 18.60 2.40 -7.10
C LEU A 71 17.80 1.16 -6.67
N SER A 72 18.09 -0.02 -7.23
CA SER A 72 17.44 -1.27 -6.84
C SER A 72 17.68 -1.61 -5.36
N VAL A 73 18.92 -1.50 -4.91
CA VAL A 73 19.29 -1.74 -3.50
C VAL A 73 18.61 -0.73 -2.57
N ARG A 74 18.57 0.54 -2.97
CA ARG A 74 17.88 1.60 -2.22
C ARG A 74 16.39 1.29 -2.05
N TYR A 75 15.77 0.75 -3.10
CA TYR A 75 14.36 0.39 -3.08
C TYR A 75 14.06 -0.74 -2.08
N GLY A 76 14.84 -1.83 -2.10
CA GLY A 76 14.73 -2.92 -1.13
C GLY A 76 14.89 -2.43 0.30
N LYS A 77 15.93 -1.61 0.56
CA LYS A 77 16.16 -0.98 1.87
C LYS A 77 15.03 -0.06 2.31
N ALA A 78 14.43 0.68 1.37
CA ALA A 78 13.30 1.55 1.69
C ALA A 78 12.07 0.73 2.10
N LEU A 79 11.79 -0.38 1.45
CA LEU A 79 10.72 -1.30 1.84
C LEU A 79 10.98 -1.92 3.22
N LEU A 80 12.22 -2.30 3.49
CA LEU A 80 12.65 -2.76 4.82
C LEU A 80 12.44 -1.70 5.89
N HIS A 81 12.81 -0.46 5.61
CA HIS A 81 12.63 0.66 6.53
C HIS A 81 11.15 0.96 6.79
N ILE A 82 10.32 0.96 5.75
CA ILE A 82 8.85 1.08 5.88
C ILE A 82 8.31 -0.05 6.74
N ALA A 83 8.62 -1.30 6.43
CA ALA A 83 8.11 -2.47 7.14
C ALA A 83 8.44 -2.47 8.65
N ARG A 84 9.60 -1.92 9.02
CA ARG A 84 10.03 -1.80 10.42
C ARG A 84 9.34 -0.68 11.18
N ASN A 85 8.93 0.40 10.51
CA ASN A 85 8.53 1.64 11.16
C ASN A 85 7.05 2.00 10.96
N ILE A 86 6.43 1.65 9.81
CA ILE A 86 5.04 2.00 9.55
C ILE A 86 4.12 1.46 10.66
N PRO A 87 3.17 2.24 11.17
CA PRO A 87 2.21 1.75 12.15
C PRO A 87 1.46 0.51 11.67
N VAL A 88 1.22 -0.43 12.56
CA VAL A 88 0.42 -1.64 12.30
C VAL A 88 -0.81 -1.65 13.19
N TYR A 89 -1.90 -2.24 12.71
CA TYR A 89 -3.19 -2.17 13.37
C TYR A 89 -3.88 -3.53 13.39
N VAL A 90 -4.54 -3.83 14.51
CA VAL A 90 -5.45 -4.97 14.68
C VAL A 90 -6.72 -4.43 15.32
N GLU A 91 -7.78 -4.27 14.52
CA GLU A 91 -9.05 -3.71 14.98
C GLU A 91 -9.91 -4.77 15.66
N ASP A 92 -10.89 -4.33 16.46
CA ASP A 92 -11.65 -5.22 17.33
C ASP A 92 -12.45 -6.30 16.59
N ASP A 93 -12.97 -6.01 15.43
CA ASP A 93 -13.75 -6.96 14.62
C ASP A 93 -12.95 -7.64 13.51
N GLN A 94 -11.67 -7.30 13.34
CA GLN A 94 -10.85 -7.89 12.28
C GLN A 94 -10.46 -9.34 12.59
N LEU A 95 -10.52 -10.16 11.55
CA LEU A 95 -9.93 -11.50 11.51
C LEU A 95 -8.76 -11.57 10.53
N ILE A 96 -8.80 -10.78 9.45
CA ILE A 96 -7.71 -10.63 8.48
C ILE A 96 -7.08 -9.26 8.72
N VAL A 97 -5.77 -9.23 8.94
CA VAL A 97 -5.01 -8.02 9.29
C VAL A 97 -4.00 -7.65 8.21
N GLY A 98 -3.45 -6.44 8.25
CA GLY A 98 -2.50 -5.98 7.23
C GLY A 98 -3.00 -4.74 6.48
N ARG A 99 -3.55 -3.80 7.23
CA ARG A 99 -3.94 -2.49 6.72
C ARG A 99 -2.71 -1.62 6.49
N THR A 100 -2.72 -0.85 5.40
CA THR A 100 -1.59 -0.01 4.99
C THR A 100 -1.71 1.45 5.41
N GLY A 101 -2.80 1.86 6.03
CA GLY A 101 -3.06 3.23 6.48
C GLY A 101 -3.64 3.28 7.88
N SER A 102 -3.72 4.50 8.43
CA SER A 102 -4.12 4.77 9.80
C SER A 102 -5.62 4.67 10.04
N ASP A 103 -6.47 4.90 9.04
CA ASP A 103 -7.92 4.80 9.14
C ASP A 103 -8.46 3.53 8.45
N ILE A 104 -9.47 2.90 9.08
CA ILE A 104 -10.05 1.66 8.57
C ILE A 104 -10.91 1.87 7.33
N SER A 105 -11.58 3.04 7.21
CA SER A 105 -12.57 3.26 6.17
C SER A 105 -11.93 3.61 4.83
N ARG A 106 -11.28 4.74 4.77
CA ARG A 106 -10.67 5.26 3.54
C ARG A 106 -9.38 5.99 3.88
N HIS A 107 -8.30 5.67 3.18
CA HIS A 107 -7.06 6.40 3.30
C HIS A 107 -6.33 6.46 1.96
N GLY A 108 -5.68 7.59 1.71
CA GLY A 108 -4.76 7.79 0.59
C GLY A 108 -3.32 7.66 1.07
N ILE A 109 -2.50 6.88 0.37
CA ILE A 109 -1.06 6.77 0.62
C ILE A 109 -0.34 7.69 -0.35
N LEU A 110 0.66 8.42 0.12
CA LEU A 110 1.49 9.28 -0.72
C LEU A 110 2.70 8.52 -1.29
N TYR A 111 2.98 8.79 -2.57
CA TYR A 111 4.11 8.23 -3.32
C TYR A 111 5.01 9.37 -3.83
N PRO A 112 5.88 9.91 -2.97
CA PRO A 112 6.68 11.10 -3.29
C PRO A 112 7.63 10.87 -4.46
N GLU A 113 8.04 9.64 -4.71
CA GLU A 113 8.86 9.24 -5.87
C GLU A 113 8.13 9.38 -7.21
N VAL A 114 6.79 9.48 -7.19
CA VAL A 114 5.94 9.70 -8.36
C VAL A 114 5.49 11.14 -8.44
N GLU A 115 4.97 11.69 -7.35
CA GLU A 115 4.31 12.99 -7.30
C GLU A 115 5.30 14.16 -7.21
N GLY A 116 6.45 13.94 -6.56
CA GLY A 116 7.61 14.85 -6.55
C GLY A 116 7.29 16.30 -6.26
N ASP A 117 7.49 17.12 -7.27
CA ASP A 117 7.32 18.59 -7.24
C ASP A 117 5.85 19.03 -7.09
N THR A 118 4.88 18.18 -7.44
CA THR A 118 3.44 18.50 -7.32
C THR A 118 2.85 18.08 -5.97
N LEU A 119 3.57 17.33 -5.15
CA LEU A 119 3.06 16.73 -3.93
C LEU A 119 2.48 17.76 -2.95
N ALA A 120 3.26 18.79 -2.63
CA ALA A 120 2.83 19.84 -1.68
C ALA A 120 1.64 20.65 -2.20
N VAL A 121 1.66 20.99 -3.50
CA VAL A 121 0.56 21.72 -4.14
C VAL A 121 -0.71 20.86 -4.15
N GLY A 122 -0.60 19.60 -4.51
CA GLY A 122 -1.71 18.65 -4.53
C GLY A 122 -2.35 18.45 -3.15
N LEU A 123 -1.56 18.43 -2.07
CA LEU A 123 -2.09 18.35 -0.71
C LEU A 123 -2.86 19.60 -0.30
N ARG A 124 -2.35 20.80 -0.63
CA ARG A 124 -3.07 22.04 -0.35
C ARG A 124 -4.39 22.14 -1.13
N ASP A 125 -4.37 21.75 -2.41
CA ASP A 125 -5.57 21.67 -3.23
C ASP A 125 -6.60 20.70 -2.66
N ALA A 126 -6.15 19.55 -2.18
CA ALA A 126 -7.00 18.52 -1.59
C ALA A 126 -7.79 19.00 -0.37
N LEU A 127 -7.28 19.96 0.39
CA LEU A 127 -7.95 20.57 1.55
C LEU A 127 -9.10 21.50 1.17
N THR A 128 -9.08 22.07 -0.01
CA THR A 128 -10.01 23.15 -0.43
C THR A 128 -10.95 22.75 -1.55
N ARG A 129 -10.63 21.69 -2.30
CA ARG A 129 -11.44 21.26 -3.43
C ARG A 129 -12.77 20.64 -2.98
N THR A 130 -13.83 20.95 -3.72
CA THR A 130 -15.18 20.42 -3.46
C THR A 130 -15.45 19.07 -4.12
N ASN A 131 -14.70 18.75 -5.19
CA ASN A 131 -14.79 17.46 -5.86
C ASN A 131 -13.73 16.51 -5.30
N ALA A 132 -14.17 15.38 -4.81
CA ALA A 132 -13.34 14.38 -4.12
C ALA A 132 -12.46 15.00 -3.02
N PRO A 133 -13.05 15.63 -1.98
CA PRO A 133 -12.29 16.24 -0.91
C PRO A 133 -11.47 15.19 -0.16
N LEU A 134 -10.34 15.64 0.41
CA LEU A 134 -9.50 14.83 1.26
C LEU A 134 -9.30 15.53 2.60
N THR A 135 -9.13 14.74 3.65
CA THR A 135 -8.70 15.24 4.97
C THR A 135 -7.23 14.91 5.15
N VAL A 136 -6.46 15.86 5.62
CA VAL A 136 -5.05 15.67 5.98
C VAL A 136 -4.77 16.47 7.24
N ASP A 137 -3.90 15.94 8.09
CA ASP A 137 -3.47 16.66 9.28
C ASP A 137 -2.63 17.89 8.86
N PRO A 138 -2.89 19.08 9.39
CA PRO A 138 -2.09 20.28 9.08
C PRO A 138 -0.59 20.11 9.40
N ASP A 139 -0.24 19.38 10.45
CA ASP A 139 1.14 19.09 10.79
C ASP A 139 1.79 18.14 9.76
N ASP A 140 1.04 17.23 9.19
CA ASP A 140 1.48 16.35 8.11
C ASP A 140 1.72 17.14 6.81
N VAL A 141 0.85 18.11 6.49
CA VAL A 141 1.08 19.00 5.34
C VAL A 141 2.40 19.75 5.49
N LYS A 142 2.61 20.34 6.65
CA LYS A 142 3.86 21.07 6.96
C LYS A 142 5.08 20.14 6.87
N TYR A 143 4.99 18.93 7.41
CA TYR A 143 6.07 17.95 7.33
C TYR A 143 6.40 17.57 5.89
N VAL A 144 5.39 17.38 5.04
CA VAL A 144 5.58 17.10 3.62
C VAL A 144 6.27 18.27 2.92
N GLU A 145 5.85 19.51 3.19
CA GLU A 145 6.43 20.70 2.59
C GLU A 145 7.88 20.95 3.00
N GLU A 146 8.22 20.72 4.24
CA GLU A 146 9.55 20.98 4.79
C GLU A 146 10.55 19.84 4.55
N HIS A 147 10.09 18.58 4.55
CA HIS A 147 10.99 17.45 4.62
C HIS A 147 10.89 16.44 3.47
N ILE A 148 9.73 16.30 2.82
CA ILE A 148 9.51 15.33 1.76
C ILE A 148 9.62 15.98 0.38
N ALA A 149 8.76 16.95 0.08
CA ALA A 149 8.67 17.54 -1.24
C ALA A 149 10.01 18.14 -1.75
N PRO A 150 10.81 18.87 -0.95
CA PRO A 150 12.08 19.41 -1.42
C PRO A 150 13.08 18.35 -1.86
N TYR A 151 13.10 17.19 -1.20
CA TYR A 151 13.98 16.09 -1.58
C TYR A 151 13.61 15.50 -2.96
N TRP A 152 12.32 15.39 -3.25
CA TRP A 152 11.81 14.77 -4.47
C TRP A 152 11.63 15.73 -5.63
N ALA A 153 11.69 17.03 -5.41
CA ALA A 153 11.39 18.07 -6.41
C ALA A 153 12.15 17.90 -7.75
N SER A 154 13.38 17.39 -7.70
CA SER A 154 14.21 17.17 -8.90
C SER A 154 14.54 15.69 -9.19
N LYS A 155 14.04 14.75 -8.38
CA LYS A 155 14.49 13.34 -8.42
C LYS A 155 13.50 12.39 -9.10
N THR A 156 12.28 12.84 -9.37
CA THR A 156 11.27 12.04 -10.03
C THR A 156 11.47 11.97 -11.54
N PHE A 157 10.89 10.95 -12.17
CA PHE A 157 10.86 10.85 -13.63
C PHE A 157 10.25 12.10 -14.26
N ARG A 158 9.11 12.57 -13.71
CA ARG A 158 8.45 13.79 -14.17
C ARG A 158 9.37 14.99 -14.13
N ALA A 159 9.99 15.25 -13.00
CA ALA A 159 10.89 16.40 -12.84
C ALA A 159 12.04 16.38 -13.87
N LYS A 160 12.65 15.20 -14.08
CA LYS A 160 13.70 15.01 -15.08
C LYS A 160 13.20 15.19 -16.51
N PHE A 161 12.03 14.62 -16.82
CA PHE A 161 11.41 14.77 -18.13
C PHE A 161 11.08 16.24 -18.41
N VAL A 162 10.38 16.90 -17.51
CA VAL A 162 10.02 18.33 -17.65
C VAL A 162 11.26 19.21 -17.79
N SER A 163 12.32 18.96 -17.04
CA SER A 163 13.57 19.71 -17.14
C SER A 163 14.30 19.52 -18.45
N SER A 164 14.08 18.42 -19.15
CA SER A 164 14.69 18.11 -20.46
C SER A 164 13.97 18.77 -21.64
N LEU A 165 12.75 19.29 -21.42
CA LEU A 165 11.97 19.94 -22.47
C LEU A 165 12.50 21.34 -22.78
N PRO A 166 12.39 21.82 -24.03
CA PRO A 166 12.61 23.22 -24.37
C PRO A 166 11.73 24.15 -23.54
N GLU A 167 12.23 25.34 -23.23
CA GLU A 167 11.54 26.29 -22.36
C GLU A 167 10.13 26.65 -22.86
N GLU A 168 10.00 26.90 -24.15
CA GLU A 168 8.71 27.20 -24.79
C GLU A 168 7.69 26.08 -24.60
N VAL A 169 8.13 24.81 -24.67
CA VAL A 169 7.28 23.63 -24.46
C VAL A 169 6.88 23.53 -22.99
N ARG A 170 7.83 23.77 -22.08
CA ARG A 170 7.56 23.77 -20.64
C ARG A 170 6.53 24.83 -20.27
N GLU A 171 6.73 26.06 -20.71
CA GLU A 171 5.80 27.15 -20.41
C GLU A 171 4.40 26.88 -20.94
N TYR A 172 4.29 26.40 -22.17
CA TYR A 172 2.99 26.11 -22.76
C TYR A 172 2.29 24.93 -22.10
N SER A 173 3.01 23.84 -21.84
CA SER A 173 2.41 22.57 -21.38
C SER A 173 2.24 22.48 -19.88
N TYR A 174 3.03 23.20 -19.08
CA TYR A 174 3.02 23.08 -17.63
C TYR A 174 2.61 24.36 -16.91
N ASN A 175 2.91 25.53 -17.49
CA ASN A 175 2.60 26.82 -16.88
C ASN A 175 1.49 27.57 -17.63
N GLY A 176 1.06 27.06 -18.78
CA GLY A 176 0.04 27.66 -19.61
C GLY A 176 -1.40 27.43 -19.15
N PRO A 177 -2.38 28.03 -19.84
CA PRO A 177 -3.80 27.95 -19.45
C PRO A 177 -4.41 26.54 -19.60
N ALA A 178 -3.74 25.64 -20.30
CA ALA A 178 -4.15 24.24 -20.47
C ALA A 178 -2.97 23.31 -20.16
N PRO A 179 -2.49 23.28 -18.91
CA PRO A 179 -1.38 22.42 -18.53
C PRO A 179 -1.74 20.96 -18.82
N TYR A 180 -0.76 20.19 -19.29
CA TYR A 180 -0.89 18.74 -19.59
C TYR A 180 -1.70 18.36 -20.85
N THR A 181 -2.10 19.31 -21.68
CA THR A 181 -2.99 18.99 -22.82
C THR A 181 -2.29 18.22 -23.96
N PHE A 182 -0.98 18.40 -24.14
CA PHE A 182 -0.26 17.88 -25.29
C PHE A 182 0.82 16.84 -24.98
N ILE A 183 1.07 16.57 -23.73
CA ILE A 183 2.16 15.66 -23.33
C ILE A 183 1.55 14.44 -22.65
N GLY A 184 1.78 13.27 -23.24
CA GLY A 184 1.29 11.99 -22.72
C GLY A 184 2.04 11.48 -21.48
N GLU A 185 2.82 12.33 -20.78
CA GLU A 185 3.57 11.93 -19.60
C GLU A 185 2.67 11.52 -18.43
N GLN A 186 1.42 11.97 -18.39
CA GLN A 186 0.48 11.51 -17.35
C GLN A 186 0.34 10.00 -17.29
N ALA A 187 0.35 9.33 -18.43
CA ALA A 187 0.34 7.86 -18.49
C ALA A 187 1.61 7.26 -17.88
N SER A 188 2.75 7.91 -18.08
CA SER A 188 4.04 7.49 -17.53
C SER A 188 4.22 7.86 -16.06
N MET A 189 3.63 8.99 -15.63
CA MET A 189 3.71 9.48 -14.26
C MET A 189 2.79 8.74 -13.29
N ASN A 190 1.66 8.24 -13.76
CA ASN A 190 0.74 7.57 -12.88
C ASN A 190 1.31 6.29 -12.28
N CYS A 191 2.34 5.69 -12.90
CA CYS A 191 2.95 4.43 -12.47
C CYS A 191 1.91 3.39 -12.02
N ALA A 192 0.68 3.59 -12.47
CA ALA A 192 -0.46 2.76 -12.15
C ALA A 192 -0.34 1.51 -13.00
N LEU A 193 0.34 0.52 -12.47
CA LEU A 193 0.44 -0.79 -13.10
C LEU A 193 -0.74 -1.62 -12.60
N GLN A 194 -1.55 -2.08 -13.53
CA GLN A 194 -2.48 -3.16 -13.26
C GLN A 194 -1.71 -4.47 -13.43
N TRP A 195 -1.45 -5.14 -12.34
CA TRP A 195 -0.81 -6.43 -12.34
C TRP A 195 -1.39 -7.30 -11.21
N VAL A 196 -1.38 -8.59 -11.43
CA VAL A 196 -1.82 -9.56 -10.45
C VAL A 196 -0.58 -10.24 -9.88
N PRO A 197 -0.32 -10.14 -8.57
CA PRO A 197 0.76 -10.89 -7.93
C PRO A 197 0.58 -12.39 -8.12
N ASP A 198 1.67 -13.15 -8.15
CA ASP A 198 1.62 -14.60 -8.14
C ASP A 198 1.20 -15.13 -6.76
N TYR A 199 -0.07 -14.96 -6.45
CA TYR A 199 -0.65 -15.45 -5.20
C TYR A 199 -0.48 -16.95 -5.02
N ALA A 200 -0.54 -17.72 -6.12
CA ALA A 200 -0.37 -19.16 -6.07
C ALA A 200 1.02 -19.55 -5.54
N LYS A 201 2.07 -18.84 -5.98
CA LYS A 201 3.44 -19.07 -5.48
C LYS A 201 3.54 -18.75 -3.99
N VAL A 202 2.98 -17.61 -3.55
CA VAL A 202 3.02 -17.22 -2.13
C VAL A 202 2.22 -18.20 -1.27
N ILE A 203 1.00 -18.54 -1.65
CA ILE A 203 0.13 -19.44 -0.88
C ILE A 203 0.73 -20.84 -0.76
N ASN A 204 1.26 -21.39 -1.86
CA ASN A 204 1.71 -22.78 -1.91
C ASN A 204 3.17 -22.97 -1.49
N ARG A 205 4.02 -21.93 -1.58
CA ARG A 205 5.46 -22.05 -1.33
C ARG A 205 5.99 -21.09 -0.26
N GLY A 206 5.27 -19.99 0.01
CA GLY A 206 5.69 -18.92 0.91
C GLY A 206 6.76 -18.01 0.31
N ILE A 207 6.87 -16.81 0.86
CA ILE A 207 7.88 -15.80 0.47
C ILE A 207 9.31 -16.28 0.76
N LYS A 208 9.48 -17.12 1.79
CA LYS A 208 10.79 -17.74 2.09
C LYS A 208 11.36 -18.49 0.88
N SER A 209 10.51 -19.16 0.10
CA SER A 209 10.98 -19.86 -1.11
C SER A 209 11.56 -18.90 -2.16
N VAL A 210 11.00 -17.69 -2.28
CA VAL A 210 11.52 -16.65 -3.19
C VAL A 210 12.86 -16.13 -2.68
N LYS A 211 12.96 -15.90 -1.37
CA LYS A 211 14.20 -15.49 -0.73
C LYS A 211 15.31 -16.52 -0.90
N ASP A 212 15.00 -17.80 -0.67
CA ASP A 212 15.95 -18.90 -0.81
C ASP A 212 16.44 -19.03 -2.28
N GLU A 213 15.55 -18.88 -3.26
CA GLU A 213 15.92 -18.81 -4.69
C GLU A 213 16.86 -17.63 -4.99
N ALA A 214 16.58 -16.47 -4.43
CA ALA A 214 17.42 -15.28 -4.64
C ALA A 214 18.81 -15.47 -4.00
N LEU A 215 18.87 -16.01 -2.79
CA LEU A 215 20.13 -16.30 -2.10
C LEU A 215 20.97 -17.37 -2.85
N ALA A 216 20.34 -18.42 -3.38
CA ALA A 216 21.02 -19.42 -4.19
C ALA A 216 21.64 -18.79 -5.46
N ARG A 217 20.87 -17.93 -6.14
CA ARG A 217 21.38 -17.24 -7.33
C ARG A 217 22.49 -16.21 -7.00
N LEU A 218 22.42 -15.56 -5.83
CA LEU A 218 23.50 -14.69 -5.35
C LEU A 218 24.82 -15.45 -5.16
N ALA A 219 24.73 -16.70 -4.67
CA ALA A 219 25.89 -17.55 -4.46
C ALA A 219 26.51 -18.08 -5.76
N GLU A 220 25.76 -18.06 -6.88
CA GLU A 220 26.20 -18.51 -8.21
C GLU A 220 26.83 -17.38 -9.06
N LEU A 221 26.79 -16.13 -8.57
CA LEU A 221 27.33 -14.98 -9.32
C LEU A 221 28.85 -15.08 -9.44
N ASP A 222 29.34 -14.79 -10.65
CA ASP A 222 30.77 -14.73 -10.93
C ASP A 222 31.34 -13.39 -10.44
N PRO A 223 32.25 -13.38 -9.44
CA PRO A 223 32.84 -12.15 -8.93
C PRO A 223 33.70 -11.40 -9.95
N ASP A 224 34.17 -12.07 -10.99
CA ASP A 224 34.97 -11.49 -12.06
C ASP A 224 34.13 -10.93 -13.23
N ASN A 225 32.80 -11.18 -13.20
CA ASN A 225 31.85 -10.66 -14.17
C ASN A 225 31.24 -9.33 -13.70
N PRO A 226 31.55 -8.17 -14.32
CA PRO A 226 30.99 -6.88 -13.90
C PRO A 226 29.47 -6.81 -13.94
N MET A 227 28.81 -7.51 -14.88
CA MET A 227 27.35 -7.53 -14.99
C MET A 227 26.72 -8.32 -13.84
N ASP A 228 27.36 -9.39 -13.38
CA ASP A 228 26.90 -10.15 -12.21
C ASP A 228 27.08 -9.34 -10.94
N MET A 229 28.20 -8.61 -10.82
CA MET A 229 28.53 -7.82 -9.63
C MET A 229 27.90 -6.42 -9.59
N SER A 230 27.13 -6.03 -10.59
CA SER A 230 26.31 -4.81 -10.56
C SER A 230 24.81 -5.17 -10.57
N ASP A 231 24.23 -5.28 -11.75
CA ASP A 231 22.78 -5.35 -11.93
C ASP A 231 22.15 -6.57 -11.27
N LYS A 232 22.74 -7.77 -11.48
CA LYS A 232 22.16 -9.02 -10.94
C LYS A 232 22.27 -9.09 -9.41
N ARG A 233 23.46 -8.80 -8.86
CA ARG A 233 23.68 -8.76 -7.41
C ARG A 233 22.76 -7.75 -6.75
N ASP A 234 22.68 -6.55 -7.26
CA ASP A 234 21.92 -5.46 -6.68
C ASP A 234 20.42 -5.76 -6.74
N PHE A 235 19.93 -6.33 -7.85
CA PHE A 235 18.55 -6.79 -7.97
C PHE A 235 18.23 -7.91 -6.99
N LEU A 236 19.04 -8.96 -6.93
CA LEU A 236 18.83 -10.10 -6.04
C LEU A 236 18.91 -9.69 -4.56
N THR A 237 19.80 -8.77 -4.21
CA THR A 237 19.87 -8.19 -2.87
C THR A 237 18.58 -7.46 -2.52
N SER A 238 18.04 -6.67 -3.45
CA SER A 238 16.76 -5.99 -3.28
C SER A 238 15.59 -6.98 -3.10
N VAL A 239 15.61 -8.11 -3.82
CA VAL A 239 14.60 -9.17 -3.64
C VAL A 239 14.67 -9.76 -2.23
N VAL A 240 15.88 -10.04 -1.72
CA VAL A 240 16.06 -10.54 -0.35
C VAL A 240 15.52 -9.54 0.67
N ASP A 241 15.91 -8.26 0.55
CA ASP A 241 15.43 -7.20 1.44
C ASP A 241 13.89 -7.05 1.41
N THR A 242 13.28 -7.18 0.22
CA THR A 242 11.82 -7.10 0.04
C THR A 242 11.11 -8.30 0.68
N CYS A 243 11.68 -9.51 0.54
CA CYS A 243 11.16 -10.70 1.21
C CYS A 243 11.22 -10.56 2.74
N ASP A 244 12.31 -10.04 3.27
CA ASP A 244 12.44 -9.78 4.70
C ASP A 244 11.46 -8.70 5.18
N ALA A 245 11.24 -7.67 4.37
CA ALA A 245 10.35 -6.58 4.71
C ALA A 245 8.90 -7.06 4.92
N ILE A 246 8.35 -7.86 4.00
CA ILE A 246 6.97 -8.36 4.15
C ILE A 246 6.83 -9.30 5.36
N VAL A 247 7.84 -10.13 5.65
CA VAL A 247 7.87 -11.01 6.82
C VAL A 247 7.93 -10.22 8.11
N ILE A 248 8.78 -9.19 8.19
CA ILE A 248 8.87 -8.28 9.34
C ILE A 248 7.52 -7.59 9.57
N TRP A 249 6.90 -7.09 8.53
CA TRP A 249 5.60 -6.42 8.62
C TRP A 249 4.51 -7.37 9.15
N ALA A 250 4.45 -8.61 8.65
CA ALA A 250 3.54 -9.64 9.16
C ALA A 250 3.81 -9.98 10.63
N ASN A 251 5.07 -10.16 11.02
CA ASN A 251 5.43 -10.45 12.41
C ASN A 251 5.06 -9.32 13.36
N ARG A 252 5.16 -8.05 12.96
CA ARG A 252 4.71 -6.92 13.77
C ARG A 252 3.20 -6.92 14.03
N HIS A 253 2.40 -7.42 13.08
CA HIS A 253 0.98 -7.65 13.34
C HIS A 253 0.75 -8.79 14.34
N ALA A 254 1.58 -9.84 14.30
CA ALA A 254 1.52 -10.90 15.29
C ALA A 254 1.85 -10.37 16.70
N ASP A 255 2.93 -9.58 16.84
CA ASP A 255 3.30 -8.94 18.12
C ASP A 255 2.15 -8.12 18.71
N LEU A 256 1.51 -7.30 17.88
CA LEU A 256 0.38 -6.48 18.30
C LEU A 256 -0.85 -7.34 18.67
N ALA A 257 -1.11 -8.41 17.93
CA ALA A 257 -2.22 -9.32 18.23
C ALA A 257 -1.99 -10.06 19.55
N GLU A 258 -0.77 -10.54 19.82
CA GLU A 258 -0.36 -11.16 21.09
C GLU A 258 -0.52 -10.17 22.25
N GLN A 259 -0.05 -8.93 22.08
CA GLN A 259 -0.22 -7.87 23.08
C GLN A 259 -1.68 -7.59 23.40
N LYS A 260 -2.53 -7.48 22.37
CA LYS A 260 -3.98 -7.29 22.55
C LYS A 260 -4.64 -8.50 23.20
N ALA A 261 -4.23 -9.72 22.85
CA ALA A 261 -4.74 -10.95 23.46
C ALA A 261 -4.43 -11.03 24.96
N ALA A 262 -3.24 -10.58 25.37
CA ALA A 262 -2.86 -10.55 26.78
C ALA A 262 -3.73 -9.59 27.61
N ALA A 263 -4.19 -8.49 27.02
CA ALA A 263 -5.05 -7.49 27.66
C ALA A 263 -6.56 -7.80 27.49
N CYS A 264 -6.93 -8.75 26.63
CA CYS A 264 -8.32 -9.03 26.29
C CYS A 264 -9.00 -9.88 27.36
N THR A 265 -10.15 -9.40 27.85
CA THR A 265 -10.99 -10.10 28.85
C THR A 265 -12.06 -10.98 28.22
N ASP A 266 -12.45 -10.74 26.96
CA ASP A 266 -13.39 -11.59 26.21
C ASP A 266 -12.65 -12.85 25.75
N PRO A 267 -13.03 -14.06 26.21
CA PRO A 267 -12.34 -15.29 25.88
C PRO A 267 -12.41 -15.61 24.38
N VAL A 268 -13.53 -15.31 23.72
CA VAL A 268 -13.69 -15.57 22.27
C VAL A 268 -12.77 -14.67 21.48
N ARG A 269 -12.77 -13.37 21.79
CA ARG A 269 -11.87 -12.43 21.11
C ARG A 269 -10.39 -12.73 21.37
N LYS A 270 -10.07 -13.15 22.58
CA LYS A 270 -8.70 -13.57 22.93
C LYS A 270 -8.20 -14.73 22.07
N GLU A 271 -9.03 -15.77 21.89
CA GLU A 271 -8.70 -16.89 21.02
C GLU A 271 -8.51 -16.45 19.57
N GLU A 272 -9.37 -15.55 19.07
CA GLU A 272 -9.22 -14.99 17.73
C GLU A 272 -7.92 -14.20 17.57
N LEU A 273 -7.54 -13.37 18.55
CA LEU A 273 -6.29 -12.62 18.52
C LEU A 273 -5.05 -13.54 18.53
N LEU A 274 -5.10 -14.63 19.30
CA LEU A 274 -4.04 -15.65 19.27
C LEU A 274 -3.98 -16.38 17.93
N LEU A 275 -5.13 -16.68 17.32
CA LEU A 275 -5.19 -17.24 15.97
C LEU A 275 -4.60 -16.28 14.92
N ILE A 276 -4.94 -14.99 14.99
CA ILE A 276 -4.35 -13.95 14.14
C ILE A 276 -2.83 -13.94 14.30
N ALA A 277 -2.35 -13.92 15.54
CA ALA A 277 -0.91 -13.91 15.82
C ALA A 277 -0.20 -15.14 15.23
N ALA A 278 -0.71 -16.34 15.51
CA ALA A 278 -0.14 -17.58 14.98
C ALA A 278 -0.14 -17.62 13.44
N THR A 279 -1.20 -17.09 12.83
CA THR A 279 -1.31 -16.99 11.37
C THR A 279 -0.27 -16.02 10.81
N CYS A 280 -0.13 -14.82 11.39
CA CYS A 280 0.85 -13.81 10.97
C CYS A 280 2.31 -14.26 11.17
N ARG A 281 2.60 -15.13 12.16
CA ARG A 281 3.93 -15.76 12.33
C ARG A 281 4.24 -16.75 11.23
N ARG A 282 3.22 -17.32 10.62
CA ARG A 282 3.40 -18.33 9.57
C ARG A 282 3.37 -17.73 8.17
N VAL A 283 2.35 -16.96 7.85
CA VAL A 283 2.17 -16.43 6.49
C VAL A 283 2.43 -14.92 6.45
N PRO A 284 3.03 -14.41 5.39
CA PRO A 284 3.31 -15.05 4.09
C PRO A 284 4.66 -15.79 4.02
N GLU A 285 5.43 -15.89 5.10
CA GLU A 285 6.76 -16.48 5.08
C GLU A 285 6.75 -17.95 4.60
N TYR A 286 5.89 -18.77 5.18
CA TYR A 286 5.75 -20.20 4.87
C TYR A 286 4.46 -20.50 4.12
N PRO A 287 4.34 -21.68 3.48
CA PRO A 287 3.11 -22.10 2.81
C PRO A 287 1.90 -22.09 3.74
N ALA A 288 0.76 -21.67 3.22
CA ALA A 288 -0.52 -21.76 3.91
C ALA A 288 -0.98 -23.22 4.07
N ARG A 289 -1.54 -23.57 5.23
CA ARG A 289 -2.08 -24.90 5.54
C ARG A 289 -3.60 -24.93 5.52
N THR A 290 -4.22 -23.78 5.69
CA THR A 290 -5.67 -23.62 5.78
C THR A 290 -6.15 -22.53 4.85
N PHE A 291 -7.46 -22.52 4.55
CA PHE A 291 -8.07 -21.43 3.78
C PHE A 291 -7.88 -20.05 4.46
N TYR A 292 -7.97 -20.00 5.79
CA TYR A 292 -7.75 -18.78 6.55
C TYR A 292 -6.32 -18.23 6.38
N GLU A 293 -5.31 -19.11 6.50
CA GLU A 293 -3.91 -18.75 6.24
C GLU A 293 -3.71 -18.29 4.78
N ALA A 294 -4.36 -18.94 3.81
CA ALA A 294 -4.27 -18.56 2.39
C ALA A 294 -4.83 -17.15 2.13
N VAL A 295 -6.00 -16.83 2.71
CA VAL A 295 -6.59 -15.49 2.60
C VAL A 295 -5.70 -14.44 3.26
N GLN A 296 -5.14 -14.74 4.43
CA GLN A 296 -4.21 -13.82 5.11
C GLN A 296 -2.91 -13.62 4.31
N ALA A 297 -2.36 -14.67 3.72
CA ALA A 297 -1.17 -14.59 2.86
C ALA A 297 -1.41 -13.74 1.61
N GLN A 298 -2.55 -13.94 0.95
CA GLN A 298 -2.98 -13.10 -0.17
C GLN A 298 -3.12 -11.64 0.25
N TRP A 299 -3.78 -11.37 1.37
CA TRP A 299 -3.99 -10.02 1.86
C TRP A 299 -2.68 -9.31 2.21
N PHE A 300 -1.74 -9.97 2.87
CA PHE A 300 -0.41 -9.41 3.11
C PHE A 300 0.33 -9.10 1.83
N THR A 301 0.30 -10.02 0.86
CA THR A 301 0.96 -9.79 -0.45
C THR A 301 0.39 -8.57 -1.14
N GLN A 302 -0.93 -8.43 -1.18
CA GLN A 302 -1.61 -7.30 -1.78
C GLN A 302 -1.37 -5.99 -1.02
N GLY A 303 -1.49 -6.01 0.30
CA GLY A 303 -1.24 -4.84 1.14
C GLY A 303 0.20 -4.36 1.04
N PHE A 304 1.16 -5.28 1.06
CA PHE A 304 2.57 -4.94 0.94
C PHE A 304 2.92 -4.39 -0.45
N SER A 305 2.32 -4.92 -1.51
CA SER A 305 2.53 -4.39 -2.86
C SER A 305 2.03 -2.93 -3.00
N ARG A 306 1.01 -2.53 -2.22
CA ARG A 306 0.60 -1.11 -2.14
C ARG A 306 1.62 -0.24 -1.41
N LEU A 307 2.34 -0.79 -0.42
CA LEU A 307 3.45 -0.07 0.22
C LEU A 307 4.65 0.08 -0.70
N GLU A 308 4.85 -0.88 -1.60
CA GLU A 308 5.90 -0.79 -2.61
C GLU A 308 5.59 0.29 -3.65
N ARG A 309 4.41 0.25 -4.25
CA ARG A 309 4.11 1.05 -5.42
C ARG A 309 2.64 1.46 -5.49
N ARG A 310 2.37 2.62 -6.10
CA ARG A 310 1.02 3.05 -6.42
C ARG A 310 0.38 2.08 -7.43
N HIS A 311 -0.68 1.39 -7.01
CA HIS A 311 -1.52 0.59 -7.88
C HIS A 311 -2.76 1.38 -8.29
N GLY A 312 -2.97 1.53 -9.59
CA GLY A 312 -4.25 1.98 -10.11
C GLY A 312 -5.22 0.82 -10.16
N GLY A 313 -6.12 0.74 -9.19
CA GLY A 313 -7.19 -0.23 -9.18
C GLY A 313 -6.72 -1.67 -8.96
N ILE A 314 -7.19 -2.28 -7.92
CA ILE A 314 -7.09 -3.72 -7.69
C ILE A 314 -8.45 -4.29 -8.05
N VAL A 315 -8.47 -5.16 -9.01
CA VAL A 315 -9.60 -6.04 -9.27
C VAL A 315 -9.51 -7.24 -8.36
#